data_89105950e516ba2f3847e719c0e19f0f
#
_entry.id   89105950e516ba2f3847e719c0e19f0f
#
_cell.length_a   1.000
_cell.length_b   1.000
_cell.length_c   1.000
_cell.angle_alpha   90.00
_cell.angle_beta   90.00
_cell.angle_gamma   90.00
#
_symmetry.space_group_name_H-M   'P 1'
#
loop_
_entity.id
_entity.type
_entity.pdbx_description
1 polymer ?
#
loop_
_entity_poly.entity_id
_entity_poly.type
_entity_poly.pdbx_seq_one_letter_code
_entity_poly.pdbx_strand_id
1 'polypeptide(L)'
;MRCVLCIRHGIAAAALAAAALAHAQEVGERVVAVQDGDTVTILDADRVQHRVRIAGIDAPEKSQAFGEAAKQSLARLLHGQRVDAHCPKRDRYGREVCSVYLGARDVGLEQVRSGYAWWYREYAREQTPADRAAYEAAEAEARQARRGLWTDPAPQPPSTFRRQQKPRGA
;
A
#
# COMPACT_ATOMS: atom_id res chain seq x y z
N MET A 1 22.80 -68.99 -55.86
CA MET A 1 21.68 -68.54 -54.99
C MET A 1 22.26 -67.58 -53.95
N ARG A 2 22.05 -66.29 -54.12
CA ARG A 2 22.61 -65.24 -53.27
C ARG A 2 21.44 -64.56 -52.61
N CYS A 3 21.38 -64.63 -51.28
CA CYS A 3 20.38 -63.94 -50.50
C CYS A 3 20.98 -62.60 -50.08
N VAL A 4 20.37 -61.54 -50.52
CA VAL A 4 20.79 -60.16 -50.19
C VAL A 4 19.94 -59.71 -48.98
N LEU A 5 20.62 -59.53 -47.87
CA LEU A 5 20.02 -59.04 -46.64
C LEU A 5 19.97 -57.50 -46.64
N CYS A 6 18.75 -56.86 -46.78
CA CYS A 6 18.54 -55.44 -46.66
C CYS A 6 18.48 -55.01 -45.21
N ILE A 7 19.51 -54.32 -44.75
CA ILE A 7 19.52 -53.65 -43.43
C ILE A 7 18.79 -52.31 -43.58
N ARG A 8 17.62 -52.17 -42.95
CA ARG A 8 16.88 -50.92 -42.84
C ARG A 8 17.38 -50.18 -41.60
N HIS A 9 18.07 -49.06 -41.81
CA HIS A 9 18.43 -48.12 -40.75
C HIS A 9 17.20 -47.31 -40.39
N GLY A 10 16.64 -47.54 -39.19
CA GLY A 10 15.63 -46.73 -38.57
C GLY A 10 16.28 -45.53 -37.88
N ILE A 11 16.09 -44.34 -38.40
CA ILE A 11 16.50 -43.11 -37.76
C ILE A 11 15.40 -42.75 -36.72
N ALA A 12 15.73 -42.98 -35.46
CA ALA A 12 14.86 -42.50 -34.36
C ALA A 12 15.06 -41.00 -34.16
N ALA A 13 14.07 -40.21 -34.60
CA ALA A 13 14.02 -38.78 -34.32
C ALA A 13 13.59 -38.59 -32.88
N ALA A 14 14.51 -38.21 -31.99
CA ALA A 14 14.22 -37.78 -30.64
C ALA A 14 13.68 -36.36 -30.70
N ALA A 15 12.36 -36.20 -30.55
CA ALA A 15 11.72 -34.90 -30.37
C ALA A 15 11.98 -34.37 -28.95
N LEU A 16 12.89 -33.41 -28.77
CA LEU A 16 13.03 -32.64 -27.55
C LEU A 16 11.80 -31.75 -27.40
N ALA A 17 10.85 -32.16 -26.57
CA ALA A 17 9.79 -31.27 -26.11
C ALA A 17 10.40 -30.26 -25.10
N ALA A 18 10.74 -29.06 -25.57
CA ALA A 18 11.07 -27.94 -24.69
C ALA A 18 9.79 -27.52 -23.98
N ALA A 19 9.60 -27.98 -22.75
CA ALA A 19 8.58 -27.48 -21.86
C ALA A 19 8.93 -26.01 -21.51
N ALA A 20 8.31 -25.05 -22.19
CA ALA A 20 8.32 -23.66 -21.79
C ALA A 20 7.62 -23.59 -20.42
N LEU A 21 8.41 -23.50 -19.35
CA LEU A 21 7.91 -23.12 -18.04
C LEU A 21 7.36 -21.69 -18.19
N ALA A 22 6.05 -21.58 -18.42
CA ALA A 22 5.34 -20.33 -18.27
C ALA A 22 5.52 -19.91 -16.81
N HIS A 23 6.46 -19.00 -16.56
CA HIS A 23 6.53 -18.30 -15.29
C HIS A 23 5.22 -17.51 -15.20
N ALA A 24 4.31 -17.99 -14.37
CA ALA A 24 3.19 -17.18 -13.96
C ALA A 24 3.79 -15.92 -13.29
N GLN A 25 3.81 -14.82 -14.04
CA GLN A 25 4.23 -13.54 -13.53
C GLN A 25 3.18 -13.15 -12.50
N GLU A 26 3.52 -13.28 -11.21
CA GLU A 26 2.67 -12.74 -10.14
C GLU A 26 2.53 -11.25 -10.37
N VAL A 27 1.42 -10.88 -10.92
CA VAL A 27 1.09 -9.51 -11.24
C VAL A 27 0.43 -8.88 -10.01
N GLY A 28 1.24 -8.63 -8.99
CA GLY A 28 0.81 -7.87 -7.83
C GLY A 28 0.90 -6.37 -8.11
N GLU A 29 0.04 -5.59 -7.48
CA GLU A 29 0.07 -4.14 -7.51
C GLU A 29 1.33 -3.60 -6.83
N ARG A 30 2.09 -2.73 -7.52
CA ARG A 30 3.36 -2.20 -7.02
C ARG A 30 3.23 -0.73 -6.63
N VAL A 31 3.68 -0.37 -5.45
CA VAL A 31 3.80 1.04 -5.05
C VAL A 31 4.98 1.69 -5.77
N VAL A 32 4.69 2.65 -6.65
CA VAL A 32 5.70 3.35 -7.48
C VAL A 32 6.01 4.76 -6.98
N ALA A 33 5.15 5.36 -6.16
CA ALA A 33 5.40 6.65 -5.53
C ALA A 33 4.67 6.78 -4.19
N VAL A 34 5.24 7.60 -3.28
CA VAL A 34 4.62 8.03 -2.02
C VAL A 34 4.55 9.55 -2.04
N GLN A 35 3.33 10.11 -2.00
CA GLN A 35 3.11 11.54 -2.09
C GLN A 35 3.24 12.23 -0.73
N ASP A 36 2.64 11.64 0.30
CA ASP A 36 2.60 12.11 1.69
C ASP A 36 2.47 10.93 2.66
N GLY A 37 2.08 11.18 3.91
CA GLY A 37 2.01 10.15 4.95
C GLY A 37 0.83 9.17 4.85
N ASP A 38 -0.12 9.40 3.91
CA ASP A 38 -1.30 8.55 3.72
C ASP A 38 -1.72 8.37 2.25
N THR A 39 -0.93 8.86 1.30
CA THR A 39 -1.24 8.80 -0.13
C THR A 39 -0.09 8.22 -0.92
N VAL A 40 -0.39 7.20 -1.72
CA VAL A 40 0.56 6.49 -2.58
C VAL A 40 0.06 6.40 -4.03
N THR A 41 0.96 6.10 -4.98
CA THR A 41 0.60 5.65 -6.32
C THR A 41 0.95 4.18 -6.45
N ILE A 42 -0.05 3.40 -6.85
CA ILE A 42 0.07 1.97 -7.13
C ILE A 42 -0.01 1.78 -8.64
N LEU A 43 0.89 0.99 -9.20
CA LEU A 43 0.89 0.56 -10.60
C LEU A 43 0.30 -0.85 -10.66
N ASP A 44 -0.81 -1.00 -11.37
CA ASP A 44 -1.47 -2.30 -11.55
C ASP A 44 -0.82 -3.17 -12.65
N ALA A 45 -1.43 -4.31 -12.93
CA ALA A 45 -1.03 -5.26 -13.95
C ALA A 45 -1.05 -4.69 -15.36
N ASP A 46 -2.00 -3.85 -15.65
CA ASP A 46 -2.21 -3.21 -16.94
C ASP A 46 -1.35 -1.95 -17.11
N ARG A 47 -0.44 -1.70 -16.15
CA ARG A 47 0.45 -0.52 -16.08
C ARG A 47 -0.32 0.80 -15.92
N VAL A 48 -1.53 0.73 -15.36
CA VAL A 48 -2.31 1.92 -14.99
C VAL A 48 -1.90 2.38 -13.60
N GLN A 49 -1.75 3.68 -13.43
CA GLN A 49 -1.42 4.28 -12.13
C GLN A 49 -2.69 4.65 -11.38
N HIS A 50 -2.83 4.14 -10.17
CA HIS A 50 -3.90 4.42 -9.25
C HIS A 50 -3.40 5.31 -8.12
N ARG A 51 -4.02 6.47 -7.93
CA ARG A 51 -3.73 7.33 -6.77
C ARG A 51 -4.58 6.89 -5.60
N VAL A 52 -3.95 6.27 -4.62
CA VAL A 52 -4.60 5.64 -3.48
C VAL A 52 -4.40 6.45 -2.21
N ARG A 53 -5.50 6.77 -1.52
CA ARG A 53 -5.51 7.27 -0.14
C ARG A 53 -5.78 6.11 0.81
N ILE A 54 -4.86 5.90 1.75
CA ILE A 54 -4.99 4.82 2.75
C ILE A 54 -6.17 5.14 3.67
N ALA A 55 -7.08 4.19 3.81
CA ALA A 55 -8.28 4.30 4.61
C ALA A 55 -7.96 4.30 6.11
N GLY A 56 -8.88 4.86 6.91
CA GLY A 56 -8.81 4.78 8.37
C GLY A 56 -7.78 5.67 9.06
N ILE A 57 -6.92 6.36 8.31
CA ILE A 57 -5.88 7.24 8.86
C ILE A 57 -5.96 8.66 8.31
N ASP A 58 -5.36 9.62 9.05
CA ASP A 58 -5.15 11.00 8.62
C ASP A 58 -3.71 11.40 9.01
N ALA A 59 -2.82 11.50 8.04
CA ALA A 59 -1.43 11.84 8.27
C ALA A 59 -1.21 13.37 8.21
N PRO A 60 -0.15 13.89 8.87
CA PRO A 60 0.21 15.30 8.76
C PRO A 60 0.38 15.71 7.30
N GLU A 61 -0.13 16.89 6.96
CA GLU A 61 0.03 17.48 5.63
C GLU A 61 1.50 17.72 5.33
N LYS A 62 1.87 17.75 4.05
CA LYS A 62 3.27 17.91 3.62
C LYS A 62 3.98 19.11 4.25
N SER A 63 3.26 20.23 4.43
CA SER A 63 3.78 21.46 5.04
C SER A 63 3.55 21.56 6.55
N GLN A 64 2.96 20.55 7.16
CA GLN A 64 2.72 20.46 8.59
C GLN A 64 3.94 19.83 9.30
N ALA A 65 4.12 20.14 10.59
CA ALA A 65 5.08 19.43 11.43
C ALA A 65 4.86 17.92 11.31
N PHE A 66 5.95 17.13 11.21
CA PHE A 66 5.97 15.70 10.95
C PHE A 66 5.44 15.23 9.57
N GLY A 67 5.01 16.13 8.67
CA GLY A 67 4.52 15.72 7.34
C GLY A 67 5.56 14.97 6.52
N GLU A 68 6.79 15.49 6.45
CA GLU A 68 7.87 14.80 5.74
C GLU A 68 8.29 13.50 6.45
N ALA A 69 8.31 13.47 7.79
CA ALA A 69 8.61 12.26 8.55
C ALA A 69 7.56 11.17 8.34
N ALA A 70 6.27 11.53 8.28
CA ALA A 70 5.17 10.62 7.96
C ALA A 70 5.30 10.03 6.55
N LYS A 71 5.61 10.88 5.56
CA LYS A 71 5.89 10.45 4.18
C LYS A 71 7.07 9.48 4.13
N GLN A 72 8.18 9.80 4.80
CA GLN A 72 9.36 8.93 4.83
C GLN A 72 9.07 7.60 5.53
N SER A 73 8.26 7.60 6.59
CA SER A 73 7.81 6.38 7.25
C SER A 73 7.06 5.47 6.28
N LEU A 74 6.07 6.01 5.58
CA LEU A 74 5.30 5.28 4.58
C LEU A 74 6.18 4.82 3.40
N ALA A 75 7.12 5.65 2.96
CA ALA A 75 8.02 5.30 1.87
C ALA A 75 8.97 4.14 2.24
N ARG A 76 9.51 4.13 3.45
CA ARG A 76 10.33 2.99 3.94
C ARG A 76 9.54 1.68 3.99
N LEU A 77 8.24 1.77 4.28
CA LEU A 77 7.36 0.60 4.37
C LEU A 77 6.96 0.09 2.99
N LEU A 78 6.65 0.98 2.04
CA LEU A 78 5.93 0.62 0.82
C LEU A 78 6.65 0.86 -0.49
N HIS A 79 7.64 1.76 -0.58
CA HIS A 79 8.22 2.10 -1.88
C HIS A 79 8.82 0.88 -2.58
N GLY A 80 8.36 0.59 -3.80
CA GLY A 80 8.78 -0.56 -4.59
C GLY A 80 8.16 -1.90 -4.16
N GLN A 81 7.40 -1.94 -3.07
CA GLN A 81 6.75 -3.15 -2.57
C GLN A 81 5.50 -3.50 -3.39
N ARG A 82 5.13 -4.78 -3.38
CA ARG A 82 3.83 -5.26 -3.84
C ARG A 82 2.85 -5.25 -2.67
N VAL A 83 1.65 -4.76 -2.91
CA VAL A 83 0.61 -4.60 -1.90
C VAL A 83 -0.72 -5.12 -2.41
N ASP A 84 -1.59 -5.50 -1.48
CA ASP A 84 -3.00 -5.76 -1.74
C ASP A 84 -3.79 -4.51 -1.34
N ALA A 85 -4.56 -3.95 -2.29
CA ALA A 85 -5.36 -2.75 -2.05
C ALA A 85 -6.85 -3.05 -2.29
N HIS A 86 -7.66 -2.90 -1.23
CA HIS A 86 -9.11 -3.02 -1.31
C HIS A 86 -9.76 -1.64 -1.32
N CYS A 87 -10.33 -1.25 -2.47
CA CYS A 87 -10.75 0.12 -2.78
C CYS A 87 -12.26 0.22 -2.99
N PRO A 88 -13.10 0.29 -1.94
CA PRO A 88 -14.56 0.30 -2.08
C PRO A 88 -15.13 1.62 -2.63
N LYS A 89 -14.36 2.70 -2.64
CA LYS A 89 -14.84 4.02 -3.05
C LYS A 89 -13.73 4.95 -3.54
N ARG A 90 -14.15 6.07 -4.16
CA ARG A 90 -13.30 7.22 -4.47
C ARG A 90 -13.68 8.44 -3.64
N ASP A 91 -12.71 9.29 -3.35
CA ASP A 91 -12.97 10.56 -2.71
C ASP A 91 -13.29 11.67 -3.74
N ARG A 92 -13.68 12.85 -3.23
CA ARG A 92 -14.00 14.01 -4.07
C ARG A 92 -12.84 14.55 -4.89
N TYR A 93 -11.60 14.11 -4.61
CA TYR A 93 -10.39 14.49 -5.34
C TYR A 93 -9.98 13.43 -6.37
N GLY A 94 -10.82 12.41 -6.58
CA GLY A 94 -10.60 11.32 -7.53
C GLY A 94 -9.63 10.25 -7.05
N ARG A 95 -9.14 10.30 -5.79
CA ARG A 95 -8.30 9.25 -5.22
C ARG A 95 -9.14 8.04 -4.84
N GLU A 96 -8.63 6.86 -5.04
CA GLU A 96 -9.21 5.63 -4.52
C GLU A 96 -8.92 5.54 -3.03
N VAL A 97 -9.95 5.31 -2.21
CA VAL A 97 -9.81 5.16 -0.75
C VAL A 97 -9.75 3.67 -0.45
N CYS A 98 -8.57 3.20 -0.03
CA CYS A 98 -8.31 1.77 0.07
C CYS A 98 -7.74 1.36 1.42
N SER A 99 -8.15 0.19 1.91
CA SER A 99 -7.36 -0.56 2.87
C SER A 99 -6.19 -1.18 2.13
N VAL A 100 -4.96 -0.93 2.59
CA VAL A 100 -3.72 -1.36 1.93
C VAL A 100 -2.97 -2.32 2.84
N TYR A 101 -2.60 -3.48 2.30
CA TYR A 101 -1.91 -4.53 3.04
C TYR A 101 -0.56 -4.87 2.41
N LEU A 102 0.45 -5.01 3.22
CA LEU A 102 1.75 -5.57 2.84
C LEU A 102 1.85 -6.99 3.44
N GLY A 103 1.48 -8.00 2.66
CA GLY A 103 1.19 -9.33 3.18
C GLY A 103 0.04 -9.27 4.18
N ALA A 104 0.23 -9.79 5.39
CA ALA A 104 -0.80 -9.75 6.44
C ALA A 104 -0.82 -8.42 7.25
N ARG A 105 0.06 -7.45 6.95
CA ARG A 105 0.16 -6.20 7.72
C ARG A 105 -0.74 -5.13 7.13
N ASP A 106 -1.66 -4.60 7.93
CA ASP A 106 -2.40 -3.39 7.61
C ASP A 106 -1.48 -2.17 7.69
N VAL A 107 -1.26 -1.51 6.56
CA VAL A 107 -0.36 -0.38 6.41
C VAL A 107 -0.84 0.85 7.16
N GLY A 108 -2.15 1.10 7.17
CA GLY A 108 -2.75 2.19 7.93
C GLY A 108 -2.50 2.02 9.44
N LEU A 109 -2.74 0.82 9.95
CA LEU A 109 -2.49 0.47 11.34
C LEU A 109 -1.01 0.65 11.73
N GLU A 110 -0.08 0.25 10.83
CA GLU A 110 1.36 0.43 11.07
C GLU A 110 1.76 1.90 11.13
N GLN A 111 1.19 2.77 10.28
CA GLN A 111 1.43 4.22 10.33
C GLN A 111 0.92 4.83 11.65
N VAL A 112 -0.24 4.40 12.15
CA VAL A 112 -0.78 4.83 13.45
C VAL A 112 0.12 4.34 14.58
N ARG A 113 0.48 3.04 14.60
CA ARG A 113 1.34 2.44 15.63
C ARG A 113 2.72 3.09 15.71
N SER A 114 3.26 3.47 14.55
CA SER A 114 4.54 4.17 14.44
C SER A 114 4.47 5.64 14.83
N GLY A 115 3.27 6.18 15.06
CA GLY A 115 3.06 7.57 15.43
C GLY A 115 3.21 8.56 14.28
N TYR A 116 2.96 8.14 13.03
CA TYR A 116 3.04 9.01 11.86
C TYR A 116 1.70 9.29 11.19
N ALA A 117 0.60 8.81 11.78
CA ALA A 117 -0.76 9.18 11.42
C ALA A 117 -1.68 9.13 12.65
N TRP A 118 -2.77 9.90 12.60
CA TRP A 118 -3.92 9.74 13.50
C TRP A 118 -4.82 8.63 13.00
N TRP A 119 -5.48 7.91 13.90
CA TRP A 119 -6.68 7.17 13.55
C TRP A 119 -7.78 8.16 13.16
N TYR A 120 -8.33 8.02 11.94
CA TYR A 120 -9.32 8.94 11.40
C TYR A 120 -10.74 8.58 11.87
N ARG A 121 -11.09 9.00 13.07
CA ARG A 121 -12.34 8.64 13.76
C ARG A 121 -13.61 9.04 13.00
N GLU A 122 -13.58 10.08 12.18
CA GLU A 122 -14.74 10.50 11.38
C GLU A 122 -15.22 9.39 10.43
N TYR A 123 -14.32 8.50 10.01
CA TYR A 123 -14.63 7.35 9.15
C TYR A 123 -14.59 6.00 9.88
N ALA A 124 -14.55 5.98 11.19
CA ALA A 124 -14.48 4.74 11.98
C ALA A 124 -15.64 3.78 11.69
N ARG A 125 -16.83 4.30 11.31
CA ARG A 125 -17.99 3.47 10.92
C ARG A 125 -17.75 2.58 9.69
N GLU A 126 -16.76 2.91 8.88
CA GLU A 126 -16.37 2.14 7.69
C GLU A 126 -15.43 0.97 8.03
N GLN A 127 -14.92 0.92 9.24
CA GLN A 127 -14.07 -0.15 9.76
C GLN A 127 -14.91 -1.19 10.53
N THR A 128 -14.43 -2.43 10.58
CA THR A 128 -15.00 -3.45 11.45
C THR A 128 -14.82 -3.07 12.94
N PRO A 129 -15.60 -3.64 13.87
CA PRO A 129 -15.38 -3.43 15.30
C PRO A 129 -13.97 -3.83 15.76
N ALA A 130 -13.40 -4.89 15.18
CA ALA A 130 -12.04 -5.36 15.48
C ALA A 130 -10.98 -4.35 15.00
N ASP A 131 -11.12 -3.84 13.77
CA ASP A 131 -10.19 -2.84 13.25
C ASP A 131 -10.23 -1.56 14.06
N ARG A 132 -11.43 -1.07 14.42
CA ARG A 132 -11.56 0.11 15.30
C ARG A 132 -10.81 -0.06 16.60
N ALA A 133 -10.98 -1.21 17.27
CA ALA A 133 -10.29 -1.49 18.53
C ALA A 133 -8.76 -1.54 18.33
N ALA A 134 -8.29 -2.14 17.22
CA ALA A 134 -6.86 -2.24 16.91
C ALA A 134 -6.24 -0.85 16.64
N TYR A 135 -6.94 0.01 15.86
CA TYR A 135 -6.46 1.37 15.56
C TYR A 135 -6.46 2.26 16.80
N GLU A 136 -7.49 2.16 17.66
CA GLU A 136 -7.55 2.90 18.91
C GLU A 136 -6.41 2.49 19.87
N ALA A 137 -6.18 1.19 20.02
CA ALA A 137 -5.08 0.67 20.83
C ALA A 137 -3.71 1.10 20.29
N ALA A 138 -3.51 1.03 18.99
CA ALA A 138 -2.26 1.44 18.33
C ALA A 138 -1.98 2.93 18.53
N GLU A 139 -2.99 3.80 18.41
CA GLU A 139 -2.82 5.23 18.65
C GLU A 139 -2.51 5.51 20.14
N ALA A 140 -3.22 4.84 21.07
CA ALA A 140 -2.96 4.98 22.50
C ALA A 140 -1.53 4.55 22.86
N GLU A 141 -1.05 3.44 22.32
CA GLU A 141 0.32 2.95 22.50
C GLU A 141 1.35 3.93 21.94
N ALA A 142 1.13 4.45 20.72
CA ALA A 142 2.02 5.42 20.10
C ALA A 142 2.13 6.71 20.92
N ARG A 143 1.01 7.20 21.47
CA ARG A 143 0.94 8.37 22.36
C ARG A 143 1.70 8.14 23.66
N GLN A 144 1.44 7.01 24.32
CA GLN A 144 2.11 6.64 25.58
C GLN A 144 3.63 6.54 25.40
N ALA A 145 4.06 5.93 24.30
CA ALA A 145 5.47 5.76 23.98
C ALA A 145 6.12 7.01 23.34
N ARG A 146 5.36 8.09 23.13
CA ARG A 146 5.80 9.33 22.47
C ARG A 146 6.47 9.06 21.12
N ARG A 147 5.87 8.22 20.28
CA ARG A 147 6.39 7.89 18.95
C ARG A 147 6.03 8.97 17.92
N GLY A 148 6.95 9.27 17.02
CA GLY A 148 6.71 10.13 15.88
C GLY A 148 6.12 11.50 16.26
N LEU A 149 4.95 11.84 15.73
CA LEU A 149 4.24 13.10 15.99
C LEU A 149 3.87 13.31 17.47
N TRP A 150 3.81 12.21 18.27
CA TRP A 150 3.48 12.26 19.70
C TRP A 150 4.67 12.69 20.59
N THR A 151 5.84 12.96 20.00
CA THR A 151 6.94 13.67 20.69
C THR A 151 6.60 15.15 20.91
N ASP A 152 5.75 15.73 20.05
CA ASP A 152 5.22 17.05 20.25
C ASP A 152 4.21 17.03 21.43
N PRO A 153 4.33 17.91 22.41
CA PRO A 153 3.39 17.99 23.54
C PRO A 153 1.98 18.43 23.13
N ALA A 154 1.83 19.08 21.96
CA ALA A 154 0.56 19.58 21.45
C ALA A 154 0.39 19.30 19.93
N PRO A 155 0.41 18.02 19.50
CA PRO A 155 0.38 17.68 18.10
C PRO A 155 -0.95 18.11 17.47
N GLN A 156 -0.87 18.85 16.37
CA GLN A 156 -2.05 19.37 15.70
C GLN A 156 -2.64 18.34 14.72
N PRO A 157 -3.95 17.99 14.82
CA PRO A 157 -4.59 17.13 13.83
C PRO A 157 -4.59 17.73 12.43
N PRO A 158 -4.39 16.94 11.36
CA PRO A 158 -4.37 17.45 9.98
C PRO A 158 -5.66 18.17 9.57
N SER A 159 -6.81 17.67 10.02
CA SER A 159 -8.10 18.31 9.78
C SER A 159 -8.17 19.75 10.35
N THR A 160 -7.54 20.00 11.50
CA THR A 160 -7.42 21.33 12.10
C THR A 160 -6.45 22.21 11.31
N PHE A 161 -5.30 21.65 10.92
CA PHE A 161 -4.33 22.35 10.07
C PHE A 161 -4.96 22.80 8.74
N ARG A 162 -5.68 21.90 8.03
CA ARG A 162 -6.40 22.24 6.80
C ARG A 162 -7.43 23.34 6.97
N ARG A 163 -8.15 23.37 8.11
CA ARG A 163 -9.12 24.45 8.39
C ARG A 163 -8.46 25.80 8.54
N GLN A 164 -7.27 25.86 9.15
CA GLN A 164 -6.51 27.11 9.34
C GLN A 164 -5.89 27.63 8.03
N GLN A 165 -5.60 26.73 7.08
CA GLN A 165 -5.04 27.09 5.77
C GLN A 165 -6.09 27.64 4.80
N LYS A 166 -7.40 27.45 5.07
CA LYS A 166 -8.45 28.03 4.23
C LYS A 166 -8.49 29.54 4.44
N PRO A 167 -8.49 30.36 3.36
CA PRO A 167 -8.68 31.80 3.47
C PRO A 167 -9.98 32.10 4.24
N ARG A 168 -9.92 32.99 5.22
CA ARG A 168 -11.12 33.51 5.87
C ARG A 168 -11.83 34.43 4.88
N GLY A 169 -12.87 33.93 4.23
CA GLY A 169 -13.75 34.73 3.36
C GLY A 169 -13.61 34.39 1.87
N ALA A 170 -14.30 33.36 1.44
CA ALA A 170 -14.84 33.18 0.10
C ALA A 170 -16.29 32.70 0.25
#